data_df02fb6b4ab8463c1237c34b9af922e8
#
_entry.id   df02fb6b4ab8463c1237c34b9af922e8
#
_cell.length_a   1.000
_cell.length_b   1.000
_cell.length_c   1.000
_cell.angle_alpha   90.00
_cell.angle_beta   90.00
_cell.angle_gamma   90.00
#
_symmetry.space_group_name_H-M   'P 1'
#
loop_
_entity.id
_entity.type
_entity.pdbx_description
1 polymer ?
#
loop_
_entity_poly.entity_id
_entity_poly.type
_entity_poly.pdbx_seq_one_letter_code
_entity_poly.pdbx_strand_id
1 'polypeptide(L)'
;MALYKITIISSGEVINLRVVKNMAFGGEQTNIIYESPGSNGGLLLSTGRKNKKLNLSGVITSKLTNPDDILQDLSDYIETIADIRDDGEVIKMTTPIAQNDTGFYVIKSFTGVLNEGAMFVDFNLELDEYRQKGVKQAAINLVNFQPTESLKEAQTLREQL
;
A
#
# COMPACT_ATOMS: atom_id res chain seq x y z
N MET A 1 -6.14 -0.37 -23.96
CA MET A 1 -4.99 -0.50 -23.05
C MET A 1 -5.42 -0.15 -21.63
N ALA A 2 -5.19 -1.03 -20.70
CA ALA A 2 -5.52 -0.74 -19.31
C ALA A 2 -4.46 0.17 -18.70
N LEU A 3 -4.87 1.31 -18.18
CA LEU A 3 -4.01 2.29 -17.55
C LEU A 3 -3.73 1.98 -16.07
N TYR A 4 -4.60 1.19 -15.46
CA TYR A 4 -4.52 0.84 -14.04
C TYR A 4 -4.41 -0.66 -13.90
N LYS A 5 -3.37 -1.12 -13.24
CA LYS A 5 -3.10 -2.55 -13.04
C LYS A 5 -2.71 -2.81 -11.59
N ILE A 6 -3.18 -3.95 -11.09
CA ILE A 6 -2.75 -4.49 -9.80
C ILE A 6 -1.85 -5.68 -10.09
N THR A 7 -0.64 -5.67 -9.58
CA THR A 7 0.28 -6.82 -9.66
C THR A 7 0.46 -7.39 -8.26
N ILE A 8 0.10 -8.65 -8.07
CA ILE A 8 0.31 -9.36 -6.81
C ILE A 8 1.77 -9.77 -6.73
N ILE A 9 2.48 -9.33 -5.71
CA ILE A 9 3.94 -9.54 -5.62
C ILE A 9 4.28 -11.02 -5.41
N SER A 10 3.49 -11.74 -4.62
CA SER A 10 3.76 -13.15 -4.31
C SER A 10 3.62 -14.09 -5.50
N SER A 11 2.63 -13.86 -6.36
CA SER A 11 2.31 -14.73 -7.50
C SER A 11 2.72 -14.16 -8.85
N GLY A 12 2.94 -12.86 -8.94
CA GLY A 12 3.17 -12.17 -10.20
C GLY A 12 1.93 -11.99 -11.06
N GLU A 13 0.76 -12.35 -10.54
CA GLU A 13 -0.51 -12.20 -11.26
C GLU A 13 -0.85 -10.72 -11.45
N VAL A 14 -1.30 -10.37 -12.66
CA VAL A 14 -1.67 -9.01 -13.01
C VAL A 14 -3.17 -8.94 -13.26
N ILE A 15 -3.82 -8.01 -12.55
CA ILE A 15 -5.25 -7.74 -12.71
C ILE A 15 -5.42 -6.34 -13.27
N ASN A 16 -6.10 -6.23 -14.39
CA ASN A 16 -6.42 -4.95 -15.00
C ASN A 16 -7.69 -4.37 -14.36
N LEU A 17 -7.62 -3.16 -13.85
CA LEU A 17 -8.80 -2.43 -13.41
C LEU A 17 -9.57 -1.94 -14.64
N ARG A 18 -10.88 -2.23 -14.68
CA ARG A 18 -11.65 -2.06 -15.92
C ARG A 18 -11.88 -0.60 -16.26
N VAL A 19 -12.57 0.13 -15.43
CA VAL A 19 -12.80 1.56 -15.64
C VAL A 19 -12.56 2.32 -14.36
N VAL A 20 -11.51 3.11 -14.33
CA VAL A 20 -11.20 4.00 -13.21
C VAL A 20 -11.58 5.42 -13.63
N LYS A 21 -12.49 6.04 -12.90
CA LYS A 21 -12.95 7.41 -13.16
C LYS A 21 -12.13 8.44 -12.40
N ASN A 22 -11.81 8.14 -11.16
CA ASN A 22 -11.11 9.05 -10.28
C ASN A 22 -9.98 8.34 -9.53
N MET A 23 -8.89 9.04 -9.38
CA MET A 23 -7.77 8.61 -8.54
C MET A 23 -7.40 9.76 -7.60
N ALA A 24 -7.49 9.51 -6.31
CA ALA A 24 -7.03 10.43 -5.28
C ALA A 24 -5.78 9.84 -4.62
N PHE A 25 -4.76 10.64 -4.51
CA PHE A 25 -3.50 10.24 -3.89
C PHE A 25 -3.07 11.32 -2.91
N GLY A 26 -2.31 10.93 -1.91
CA GLY A 26 -1.82 11.87 -0.94
C GLY A 26 -0.86 11.24 0.05
N GLY A 27 -0.14 12.08 0.73
CA GLY A 27 0.75 11.70 1.79
C GLY A 27 0.90 12.85 2.76
N GLU A 28 1.27 12.53 3.98
CA GLU A 28 1.49 13.50 5.03
C GLU A 28 2.89 13.30 5.61
N GLN A 29 3.48 14.41 6.02
CA GLN A 29 4.72 14.40 6.76
C GLN A 29 4.41 14.66 8.24
N THR A 30 5.04 13.90 9.11
CA THR A 30 4.92 14.12 10.55
C THR A 30 6.00 15.08 10.99
N ASN A 31 5.60 16.20 11.58
CA ASN A 31 6.50 17.25 12.07
C ASN A 31 6.25 17.46 13.56
N ILE A 32 7.34 17.73 14.27
CA ILE A 32 7.29 18.13 15.66
C ILE A 32 7.84 19.55 15.76
N ILE A 33 7.12 20.43 16.42
CA ILE A 33 7.52 21.80 16.65
C ILE A 33 7.97 21.91 18.10
N TYR A 34 9.22 22.31 18.30
CA TYR A 34 9.78 22.60 19.61
C TYR A 34 9.82 24.12 19.79
N GLU A 35 9.12 24.60 20.82
CA GLU A 35 9.13 26.00 21.20
C GLU A 35 9.96 26.15 22.47
N SER A 36 10.95 27.02 22.44
CA SER A 36 11.76 27.34 23.60
C SER A 36 11.30 28.64 24.22
N PRO A 37 11.12 28.72 25.56
CA PRO A 37 10.76 29.97 26.22
C PRO A 37 11.75 31.11 25.90
N GLY A 38 11.23 32.27 25.45
CA GLY A 38 12.03 33.43 25.11
C GLY A 38 12.60 33.47 23.69
N SER A 39 12.34 32.45 22.88
CA SER A 39 12.69 32.48 21.46
C SER A 39 11.49 32.89 20.60
N ASN A 40 11.77 33.67 19.55
CA ASN A 40 10.79 34.06 18.56
C ASN A 40 10.70 32.95 17.48
N GLY A 41 9.81 32.03 17.64
CA GLY A 41 9.60 30.93 16.70
C GLY A 41 10.01 29.58 17.24
N GLY A 42 9.49 28.54 16.66
CA GLY A 42 9.75 27.15 17.02
C GLY A 42 10.73 26.50 16.06
N LEU A 43 11.42 25.47 16.53
CA LEU A 43 12.23 24.59 15.70
C LEU A 43 11.32 23.50 15.14
N LEU A 44 11.22 23.42 13.83
CA LEU A 44 10.47 22.38 13.13
C LEU A 44 11.37 21.17 12.87
N LEU A 45 11.01 20.03 13.45
CA LEU A 45 11.69 18.77 13.17
C LEU A 45 10.75 17.84 12.41
N SER A 46 11.20 17.37 11.26
CA SER A 46 10.51 16.34 10.50
C SER A 46 10.89 14.95 11.05
N THR A 47 9.89 14.21 11.50
CA THR A 47 10.08 12.84 12.03
C THR A 47 9.85 11.78 10.96
N GLY A 48 9.64 12.19 9.73
CA GLY A 48 9.39 11.30 8.60
C GLY A 48 7.99 11.48 8.03
N ARG A 49 7.72 10.79 6.97
CA ARG A 49 6.40 10.84 6.32
C ARG A 49 5.51 9.68 6.79
N LYS A 50 4.23 9.94 6.86
CA LYS A 50 3.23 8.90 7.02
C LYS A 50 3.11 8.09 5.73
N ASN A 51 2.52 6.91 5.82
CA ASN A 51 2.25 6.09 4.65
C ASN A 51 1.30 6.82 3.70
N LYS A 52 1.61 6.73 2.42
CA LYS A 52 0.76 7.30 1.38
C LYS A 52 -0.55 6.55 1.29
N LYS A 53 -1.57 7.24 0.83
CA LYS A 53 -2.89 6.67 0.56
C LYS A 53 -3.21 6.84 -0.91
N LEU A 54 -3.84 5.83 -1.47
CA LEU A 54 -4.31 5.85 -2.85
C LEU A 54 -5.76 5.38 -2.86
N ASN A 55 -6.65 6.22 -3.37
CA ASN A 55 -8.06 5.91 -3.50
C ASN A 55 -8.43 5.89 -4.97
N LEU A 56 -9.01 4.79 -5.42
CA LEU A 56 -9.49 4.63 -6.77
C LEU A 56 -11.00 4.41 -6.75
N SER A 57 -11.69 5.11 -7.61
CA SER A 57 -13.13 4.90 -7.81
C SER A 57 -13.42 4.78 -9.29
N GLY A 58 -14.40 3.97 -9.62
CA GLY A 58 -14.77 3.76 -11.00
C GLY A 58 -15.90 2.77 -11.14
N VAL A 59 -15.93 2.11 -12.28
CA VAL A 59 -16.99 1.20 -12.66
C VAL A 59 -16.40 -0.12 -13.11
N ILE A 60 -16.96 -1.20 -12.62
CA ILE A 60 -16.67 -2.55 -13.10
C ILE A 60 -17.77 -2.93 -14.08
N THR A 61 -17.39 -3.12 -15.34
CA THR A 61 -18.29 -3.51 -16.42
C THR A 61 -17.87 -4.83 -17.02
N SER A 62 -18.78 -5.48 -17.74
CA SER A 62 -18.49 -6.69 -18.49
C SER A 62 -18.69 -6.45 -19.97
N LYS A 63 -17.88 -7.13 -20.80
CA LYS A 63 -18.02 -7.10 -22.25
C LYS A 63 -18.99 -8.18 -22.76
N LEU A 64 -19.51 -9.03 -21.88
CA LEU A 64 -20.43 -10.09 -22.23
C LEU A 64 -21.82 -9.53 -22.53
N THR A 65 -22.63 -10.28 -23.24
CA THR A 65 -23.96 -9.84 -23.68
C THR A 65 -25.11 -10.51 -22.94
N ASN A 66 -24.91 -11.73 -22.44
CA ASN A 66 -25.91 -12.46 -21.69
C ASN A 66 -25.96 -11.94 -20.24
N PRO A 67 -27.15 -11.56 -19.70
CA PRO A 67 -27.26 -11.03 -18.35
C PRO A 67 -26.70 -11.94 -17.26
N ASP A 68 -26.92 -13.24 -17.33
CA ASP A 68 -26.41 -14.19 -16.35
C ASP A 68 -24.88 -14.29 -16.39
N ASP A 69 -24.30 -14.28 -17.59
CA ASP A 69 -22.85 -14.28 -17.78
C ASP A 69 -22.21 -12.98 -17.30
N ILE A 70 -22.88 -11.84 -17.50
CA ILE A 70 -22.44 -10.53 -17.00
C ILE A 70 -22.34 -10.55 -15.48
N LEU A 71 -23.39 -11.02 -14.79
CA LEU A 71 -23.41 -11.06 -13.34
C LEU A 71 -22.34 -12.00 -12.79
N GLN A 72 -22.11 -13.14 -13.43
CA GLN A 72 -21.08 -14.09 -13.04
C GLN A 72 -19.69 -13.47 -13.24
N ASP A 73 -19.42 -12.80 -14.35
CA ASP A 73 -18.15 -12.14 -14.60
C ASP A 73 -17.87 -11.03 -13.60
N LEU A 74 -18.87 -10.21 -13.28
CA LEU A 74 -18.75 -9.16 -12.26
C LEU A 74 -18.48 -9.76 -10.88
N SER A 75 -19.17 -10.84 -10.54
CA SER A 75 -18.98 -11.54 -9.25
C SER A 75 -17.57 -12.11 -9.13
N ASP A 76 -17.09 -12.79 -10.15
CA ASP A 76 -15.75 -13.38 -10.16
C ASP A 76 -14.65 -12.30 -10.05
N TYR A 77 -14.82 -11.20 -10.73
CA TYR A 77 -13.88 -10.09 -10.67
C TYR A 77 -13.84 -9.44 -9.28
N ILE A 78 -15.00 -9.20 -8.69
CA ILE A 78 -15.11 -8.64 -7.33
C ILE A 78 -14.51 -9.60 -6.32
N GLU A 79 -14.79 -10.89 -6.43
CA GLU A 79 -14.26 -11.91 -5.54
C GLU A 79 -12.74 -11.97 -5.60
N THR A 80 -12.16 -11.87 -6.79
CA THR A 80 -10.70 -11.84 -6.98
C THR A 80 -10.06 -10.68 -6.22
N ILE A 81 -10.62 -9.48 -6.32
CA ILE A 81 -10.10 -8.32 -5.59
C ILE A 81 -10.34 -8.44 -4.08
N ALA A 82 -11.50 -8.95 -3.68
CA ALA A 82 -11.81 -9.17 -2.27
C ALA A 82 -10.87 -10.19 -1.63
N ASP A 83 -10.49 -11.23 -2.33
CA ASP A 83 -9.53 -12.22 -1.85
C ASP A 83 -8.15 -11.61 -1.63
N ILE A 84 -7.69 -10.73 -2.52
CA ILE A 84 -6.43 -9.99 -2.33
C ILE A 84 -6.50 -9.16 -1.05
N ARG A 85 -7.61 -8.49 -0.80
CA ARG A 85 -7.82 -7.72 0.42
C ARG A 85 -7.79 -8.59 1.67
N ASP A 86 -8.54 -9.69 1.65
CA ASP A 86 -8.72 -10.57 2.81
C ASP A 86 -7.44 -11.33 3.16
N ASP A 87 -6.66 -11.70 2.15
CA ASP A 87 -5.36 -12.37 2.34
C ASP A 87 -4.24 -11.40 2.74
N GLY A 88 -4.50 -10.10 2.70
CA GLY A 88 -3.50 -9.09 3.04
C GLY A 88 -2.31 -9.06 2.08
N GLU A 89 -2.53 -9.41 0.82
CA GLU A 89 -1.47 -9.47 -0.18
C GLU A 89 -0.87 -8.10 -0.47
N VAL A 90 0.45 -8.07 -0.59
CA VAL A 90 1.18 -6.88 -1.03
C VAL A 90 1.08 -6.79 -2.55
N ILE A 91 0.64 -5.65 -3.02
CA ILE A 91 0.44 -5.40 -4.45
C ILE A 91 1.26 -4.21 -4.93
N LYS A 92 1.58 -4.21 -6.20
CA LYS A 92 2.13 -3.05 -6.88
C LYS A 92 1.05 -2.45 -7.77
N MET A 93 0.81 -1.15 -7.62
CA MET A 93 -0.13 -0.43 -8.46
C MET A 93 0.60 0.20 -9.63
N THR A 94 0.10 -0.05 -10.83
CA THR A 94 0.50 0.68 -12.04
C THR A 94 -0.60 1.68 -12.37
N THR A 95 -0.25 2.95 -12.42
CA THR A 95 -1.17 4.06 -12.71
C THR A 95 -0.59 4.95 -13.82
N PRO A 96 -1.41 5.83 -14.42
CA PRO A 96 -0.91 6.78 -15.43
C PRO A 96 0.08 7.81 -14.88
N ILE A 97 0.12 8.00 -13.56
CA ILE A 97 1.01 8.96 -12.91
C ILE A 97 2.23 8.22 -12.37
N ALA A 98 3.39 8.46 -12.97
CA ALA A 98 4.63 7.75 -12.68
C ALA A 98 5.07 7.79 -11.21
N GLN A 99 4.74 8.83 -10.48
CA GLN A 99 5.09 8.97 -9.07
C GLN A 99 4.46 7.90 -8.18
N ASN A 100 3.35 7.30 -8.61
CA ASN A 100 2.64 6.27 -7.88
C ASN A 100 2.90 4.85 -8.42
N ASP A 101 3.63 4.75 -9.54
CA ASP A 101 3.89 3.46 -10.19
C ASP A 101 4.93 2.62 -9.46
N THR A 102 5.71 3.20 -8.57
CA THR A 102 6.81 2.53 -7.87
C THR A 102 6.46 2.06 -6.47
N GLY A 103 5.26 2.34 -6.00
CA GLY A 103 4.82 2.03 -4.64
C GLY A 103 4.24 0.63 -4.49
N PHE A 104 4.47 0.05 -3.32
CA PHE A 104 3.79 -1.15 -2.87
C PHE A 104 2.64 -0.75 -1.95
N TYR A 105 1.51 -1.45 -2.08
CA TYR A 105 0.30 -1.13 -1.35
C TYR A 105 -0.36 -2.39 -0.80
N VAL A 106 -1.23 -2.19 0.19
CA VAL A 106 -2.14 -3.21 0.71
C VAL A 106 -3.55 -2.65 0.59
N ILE A 107 -4.50 -3.47 0.21
CA ILE A 107 -5.89 -3.04 0.10
C ILE A 107 -6.46 -2.85 1.51
N LYS A 108 -6.83 -1.63 1.83
CA LYS A 108 -7.50 -1.30 3.08
C LYS A 108 -8.98 -1.61 3.02
N SER A 109 -9.65 -1.18 1.97
CA SER A 109 -11.06 -1.44 1.75
C SER A 109 -11.39 -1.52 0.27
N PHE A 110 -12.36 -2.33 -0.04
CA PHE A 110 -12.95 -2.45 -1.38
C PHE A 110 -14.45 -2.55 -1.22
N THR A 111 -15.15 -1.52 -1.68
CA THR A 111 -16.61 -1.43 -1.58
C THR A 111 -17.20 -1.21 -2.96
N GLY A 112 -18.42 -1.68 -3.14
CA GLY A 112 -19.09 -1.54 -4.42
C GLY A 112 -20.60 -1.51 -4.26
N VAL A 113 -21.25 -0.92 -5.24
CA VAL A 113 -22.71 -0.87 -5.35
C VAL A 113 -23.10 -1.41 -6.71
N LEU A 114 -23.90 -2.46 -6.73
CA LEU A 114 -24.40 -3.05 -7.95
C LEU A 114 -25.59 -2.21 -8.47
N ASN A 115 -25.50 -1.79 -9.72
CA ASN A 115 -26.62 -1.23 -10.44
C ASN A 115 -27.22 -2.32 -11.34
N GLU A 116 -28.29 -2.95 -10.89
CA GLU A 116 -28.90 -4.07 -11.61
C GLU A 116 -29.47 -3.67 -12.95
N GLY A 117 -30.02 -2.45 -13.06
CA GLY A 117 -30.62 -1.98 -14.30
C GLY A 117 -29.63 -1.76 -15.43
N ALA A 118 -28.41 -1.34 -15.10
CA ALA A 118 -27.35 -1.07 -16.08
C ALA A 118 -26.26 -2.14 -16.12
N MET A 119 -26.33 -3.16 -15.27
CA MET A 119 -25.38 -4.28 -15.20
C MET A 119 -23.93 -3.82 -15.00
N PHE A 120 -23.71 -2.91 -14.08
CA PHE A 120 -22.38 -2.49 -13.68
C PHE A 120 -22.28 -2.33 -12.16
N VAL A 121 -21.05 -2.29 -11.66
CA VAL A 121 -20.77 -2.05 -10.24
C VAL A 121 -19.94 -0.79 -10.10
N ASP A 122 -20.44 0.18 -9.35
CA ASP A 122 -19.64 1.31 -8.91
C ASP A 122 -18.76 0.85 -7.75
N PHE A 123 -17.45 1.05 -7.86
CA PHE A 123 -16.51 0.61 -6.83
C PHE A 123 -15.72 1.76 -6.25
N ASN A 124 -15.27 1.55 -5.01
CA ASN A 124 -14.29 2.38 -4.34
C ASN A 124 -13.22 1.48 -3.72
N LEU A 125 -11.98 1.70 -4.10
CA LEU A 125 -10.83 0.93 -3.65
C LEU A 125 -9.87 1.86 -2.90
N GLU A 126 -9.67 1.57 -1.62
CA GLU A 126 -8.72 2.31 -0.78
C GLU A 126 -7.47 1.46 -0.55
N LEU A 127 -6.32 2.05 -0.81
CA LEU A 127 -5.02 1.42 -0.67
C LEU A 127 -4.15 2.20 0.30
N ASP A 128 -3.46 1.48 1.17
CA ASP A 128 -2.44 2.04 2.05
C ASP A 128 -1.06 1.61 1.57
N GLU A 129 -0.09 2.52 1.58
CA GLU A 129 1.28 2.22 1.20
C GLU A 129 1.90 1.19 2.16
N TYR A 130 2.49 0.15 1.60
CA TYR A 130 3.29 -0.82 2.33
C TYR A 130 4.76 -0.44 2.26
N ARG A 131 5.33 -0.08 3.41
CA ARG A 131 6.73 0.37 3.50
C ARG A 131 7.62 -0.76 3.99
N GLN A 132 8.06 -1.59 3.08
CA GLN A 132 8.97 -2.69 3.39
C GLN A 132 10.36 -2.21 3.84
N LYS A 133 10.80 -1.05 3.36
CA LYS A 133 12.12 -0.49 3.66
C LYS A 133 12.35 -0.24 5.15
N GLY A 134 11.36 0.29 5.86
CA GLY A 134 11.49 0.58 7.29
C GLY A 134 11.71 -0.66 8.13
N VAL A 135 10.97 -1.72 7.84
CA VAL A 135 11.10 -3.01 8.54
C VAL A 135 12.44 -3.68 8.22
N LYS A 136 12.88 -3.65 6.96
CA LYS A 136 14.18 -4.20 6.56
C LYS A 136 15.33 -3.45 7.21
N GLN A 137 15.30 -2.13 7.30
CA GLN A 137 16.34 -1.35 7.95
C GLN A 137 16.43 -1.65 9.44
N ALA A 138 15.31 -1.76 10.13
CA ALA A 138 15.28 -2.13 11.53
C ALA A 138 15.85 -3.54 11.74
N ALA A 139 15.46 -4.50 10.91
CA ALA A 139 15.99 -5.87 10.97
C ALA A 139 17.50 -5.92 10.67
N ILE A 140 17.96 -5.18 9.67
CA ILE A 140 19.38 -5.10 9.30
C ILE A 140 20.18 -4.50 10.47
N ASN A 141 19.69 -3.44 11.10
CA ASN A 141 20.36 -2.82 12.23
C ASN A 141 20.49 -3.77 13.42
N LEU A 142 19.50 -4.60 13.67
CA LEU A 142 19.55 -5.63 14.70
C LEU A 142 20.53 -6.76 14.35
N VAL A 143 20.52 -7.20 13.10
CA VAL A 143 21.40 -8.28 12.62
C VAL A 143 22.85 -7.82 12.56
N ASN A 144 23.09 -6.58 12.14
CA ASN A 144 24.45 -6.02 12.01
C ASN A 144 24.97 -5.37 13.30
N PHE A 145 24.21 -5.45 14.39
CA PHE A 145 24.69 -4.98 15.67
C PHE A 145 25.92 -5.79 16.08
N GLN A 146 27.05 -5.12 16.13
CA GLN A 146 28.30 -5.72 16.62
C GLN A 146 28.66 -5.11 17.96
N PRO A 147 28.95 -5.93 18.98
CA PRO A 147 29.44 -5.41 20.24
C PRO A 147 30.74 -4.64 20.01
N THR A 148 30.92 -3.56 20.77
CA THR A 148 32.19 -2.83 20.76
C THR A 148 33.30 -3.75 21.20
N GLU A 149 34.57 -3.45 20.82
CA GLU A 149 35.73 -4.27 21.21
C GLU A 149 35.83 -4.42 22.73
N SER A 150 35.51 -3.40 23.49
CA SER A 150 35.47 -3.47 24.94
C SER A 150 34.49 -4.51 25.49
N LEU A 151 33.33 -4.66 24.84
CA LEU A 151 32.37 -5.69 25.20
C LEU A 151 32.87 -7.09 24.83
N LYS A 152 33.55 -7.23 23.70
CA LYS A 152 34.17 -8.49 23.28
C LYS A 152 35.28 -8.91 24.24
N GLU A 153 36.12 -7.99 24.65
CA GLU A 153 37.16 -8.24 25.65
C GLU A 153 36.59 -8.64 27.01
N ALA A 154 35.54 -7.97 27.46
CA ALA A 154 34.85 -8.30 28.68
C ALA A 154 34.24 -9.71 28.65
N GLN A 155 33.68 -10.10 27.53
CA GLN A 155 33.15 -11.46 27.33
C GLN A 155 34.25 -12.49 27.34
N THR A 156 35.38 -12.23 26.68
CA THR A 156 36.54 -13.12 26.64
C THR A 156 37.13 -13.32 28.03
N LEU A 157 37.27 -12.25 28.81
CA LEU A 157 37.75 -12.32 30.20
C LEU A 157 36.79 -13.12 31.09
N ARG A 158 35.50 -13.01 30.88
CA ARG A 158 34.47 -13.75 31.61
C ARG A 158 34.54 -15.26 31.31
N GLU A 159 34.84 -15.63 30.07
CA GLU A 159 34.98 -17.01 29.63
C GLU A 159 36.28 -17.66 30.16
N GLN A 160 37.32 -16.88 30.44
CA GLN A 160 38.59 -17.36 30.99
C GLN A 160 38.57 -17.58 32.50
N LEU A 161 37.56 -17.04 33.18
CA LEU A 161 37.35 -17.25 34.60
C LEU A 161 36.56 -18.54 34.89
#